data_1f5ed07e4659f72d62d0564b95c438b1
#
_entry.id   1f5ed07e4659f72d62d0564b95c438b1
#
_cell.length_a   1.000
_cell.length_b   1.000
_cell.length_c   1.000
_cell.angle_alpha   90.00
_cell.angle_beta   90.00
_cell.angle_gamma   90.00
#
_symmetry.space_group_name_H-M   'P 1'
#
loop_
_entity.id
_entity.type
_entity.pdbx_description
1 polymer ?
#
loop_
_entity_poly.entity_id
_entity_poly.type
_entity_poly.pdbx_seq_one_letter_code
_entity_poly.pdbx_strand_id
1 'polypeptide(L)'
;MYLIIDNTNQAIHREPNKKSYASTQYKTVGAAKAGITRTVKYYQKAYDQVAECVANGEKEYMAPMHNAYRDATEPHFNLTHKQFASSYTIVAVEDYVEPMITKTGICPGTGKKITVTEGINMPHYLSTLSESYWSA
;
A
#
# COMPACT_ATOMS: atom_id res chain seq x y z
N MET A 1 -7.71 -10.94 -17.74
CA MET A 1 -7.31 -9.76 -16.96
C MET A 1 -6.40 -10.17 -15.83
N TYR A 2 -5.51 -9.29 -15.44
CA TYR A 2 -4.46 -9.56 -14.44
C TYR A 2 -4.41 -8.48 -13.38
N LEU A 3 -3.95 -8.85 -12.18
CA LEU A 3 -3.76 -7.96 -11.04
C LEU A 3 -2.29 -7.98 -10.64
N ILE A 4 -1.82 -6.87 -10.07
CA ILE A 4 -0.55 -6.83 -9.36
C ILE A 4 -0.88 -7.01 -7.87
N ILE A 5 -0.23 -7.98 -7.23
CA ILE A 5 -0.45 -8.30 -5.83
C ILE A 5 0.79 -7.91 -5.03
N ASP A 6 0.59 -7.19 -3.94
CA ASP A 6 1.65 -6.89 -2.98
C ASP A 6 1.91 -8.14 -2.14
N ASN A 7 3.13 -8.69 -2.23
CA ASN A 7 3.49 -9.94 -1.54
C ASN A 7 3.52 -9.81 -0.01
N THR A 8 3.56 -8.60 0.52
CA THR A 8 3.62 -8.37 1.97
C THR A 8 2.29 -8.70 2.64
N ASN A 9 1.18 -8.37 2.01
CA ASN A 9 -0.16 -8.52 2.59
C ASN A 9 -1.16 -9.21 1.67
N GLN A 10 -0.76 -9.58 0.45
CA GLN A 10 -1.61 -10.19 -0.59
C GLN A 10 -2.75 -9.27 -1.04
N ALA A 11 -2.65 -7.96 -0.81
CA ALA A 11 -3.61 -6.98 -1.30
C ALA A 11 -3.37 -6.65 -2.77
N ILE A 12 -4.43 -6.24 -3.46
CA ILE A 12 -4.31 -5.70 -4.81
C ILE A 12 -3.56 -4.38 -4.75
N HIS A 13 -2.48 -4.26 -5.53
CA HIS A 13 -1.69 -3.05 -5.64
C HIS A 13 -2.30 -2.09 -6.66
N ARG A 14 -2.41 -0.82 -6.28
CA ARG A 14 -2.73 0.29 -7.17
C ARG A 14 -1.48 1.12 -7.42
N GLU A 15 -1.19 1.42 -8.67
CA GLU A 15 -0.04 2.28 -9.00
C GLU A 15 -0.18 3.67 -8.35
N PRO A 16 0.93 4.25 -7.83
CA PRO A 16 0.86 5.47 -7.02
C PRO A 16 0.30 6.69 -7.75
N ASN A 17 0.45 6.77 -9.08
CA ASN A 17 -0.05 7.90 -9.87
C ASN A 17 -1.47 7.70 -10.41
N LYS A 18 -2.12 6.58 -10.12
CA LYS A 18 -3.50 6.33 -10.54
C LYS A 18 -4.48 6.84 -9.49
N LYS A 19 -5.59 7.40 -9.97
CA LYS A 19 -6.67 7.86 -9.09
C LYS A 19 -7.37 6.66 -8.44
N SER A 20 -7.96 6.88 -7.26
CA SER A 20 -8.60 5.82 -6.47
C SER A 20 -9.73 5.08 -7.19
N TYR A 21 -10.37 5.71 -8.18
CA TYR A 21 -11.43 5.08 -8.96
C TYR A 21 -10.92 4.39 -10.24
N ALA A 22 -9.64 4.53 -10.57
CA ALA A 22 -9.07 3.88 -11.76
C ALA A 22 -9.00 2.36 -11.56
N SER A 23 -9.15 1.61 -12.66
CA SER A 23 -9.06 0.16 -12.62
C SER A 23 -7.66 -0.30 -12.19
N THR A 24 -7.62 -1.36 -11.39
CA THR A 24 -6.38 -2.06 -11.02
C THR A 24 -6.10 -3.26 -11.91
N GLN A 25 -6.95 -3.52 -12.91
CA GLN A 25 -6.81 -4.67 -13.80
C GLN A 25 -6.00 -4.31 -15.05
N TYR A 26 -5.23 -5.28 -15.52
CA TYR A 26 -4.39 -5.17 -16.71
C TYR A 26 -4.82 -6.22 -17.73
N LYS A 27 -4.83 -5.84 -19.01
CA LYS A 27 -5.27 -6.75 -20.10
C LYS A 27 -4.27 -7.87 -20.36
N THR A 28 -2.97 -7.64 -20.10
CA THR A 28 -1.89 -8.59 -20.37
C THR A 28 -0.89 -8.63 -19.24
N VAL A 29 -0.13 -9.71 -19.17
CA VAL A 29 1.01 -9.83 -18.24
C VAL A 29 2.05 -8.72 -18.50
N GLY A 30 2.32 -8.41 -19.78
CA GLY A 30 3.26 -7.35 -20.13
C GLY A 30 2.82 -5.98 -19.63
N ALA A 31 1.53 -5.65 -19.69
CA ALA A 31 0.98 -4.40 -19.15
C ALA A 31 1.13 -4.35 -17.63
N ALA A 32 0.89 -5.46 -16.93
CA ALA A 32 1.08 -5.55 -15.49
C ALA A 32 2.56 -5.40 -15.11
N LYS A 33 3.48 -6.01 -15.85
CA LYS A 33 4.93 -5.84 -15.64
C LYS A 33 5.34 -4.37 -15.80
N ALA A 34 4.81 -3.67 -16.79
CA ALA A 34 5.04 -2.23 -16.96
C ALA A 34 4.53 -1.43 -15.76
N GLY A 35 3.39 -1.83 -15.19
CA GLY A 35 2.86 -1.23 -13.96
C GLY A 35 3.78 -1.39 -12.77
N ILE A 36 4.37 -2.57 -12.60
CA ILE A 36 5.39 -2.82 -11.56
C ILE A 36 6.61 -1.93 -11.81
N THR A 37 7.09 -1.85 -13.03
CA THR A 37 8.24 -1.00 -13.37
C THR A 37 7.98 0.47 -13.01
N ARG A 38 6.79 1.00 -13.32
CA ARG A 38 6.43 2.38 -12.97
C ARG A 38 6.40 2.58 -11.46
N THR A 39 5.85 1.64 -10.71
CA THR A 39 5.81 1.69 -9.24
C THR A 39 7.22 1.71 -8.64
N VAL A 40 8.07 0.81 -9.09
CA VAL A 40 9.47 0.71 -8.61
C VAL A 40 10.21 2.01 -8.88
N LYS A 41 10.11 2.56 -10.10
CA LYS A 41 10.75 3.83 -10.46
C LYS A 41 10.23 4.99 -9.62
N TYR A 42 8.92 5.04 -9.36
CA TYR A 42 8.31 6.09 -8.55
C TYR A 42 8.89 6.11 -7.13
N TYR A 43 8.91 4.99 -6.45
CA TYR A 43 9.42 4.92 -5.09
C TYR A 43 10.95 5.08 -5.04
N GLN A 44 11.67 4.52 -6.01
CA GLN A 44 13.12 4.71 -6.10
C GLN A 44 13.47 6.20 -6.29
N LYS A 45 12.72 6.90 -7.11
CA LYS A 45 12.89 8.34 -7.31
C LYS A 45 12.66 9.13 -6.02
N ALA A 46 11.66 8.75 -5.21
CA ALA A 46 11.40 9.37 -3.91
C ALA A 46 12.59 9.20 -2.96
N TYR A 47 13.14 7.99 -2.88
CA TYR A 47 14.34 7.71 -2.08
C TYR A 47 15.54 8.52 -2.56
N ASP A 48 15.76 8.58 -3.88
CA ASP A 48 16.89 9.30 -4.48
C ASP A 48 16.80 10.81 -4.21
N GLN A 49 15.61 11.40 -4.32
CA GLN A 49 15.40 12.82 -4.04
C GLN A 49 15.67 13.16 -2.57
N VAL A 50 15.23 12.32 -1.64
CA VAL A 50 15.50 12.53 -0.22
C VAL A 50 17.01 12.39 0.06
N ALA A 51 17.66 11.39 -0.53
CA ALA A 51 19.11 11.23 -0.39
C ALA A 51 19.89 12.45 -0.91
N GLU A 52 19.46 13.03 -2.02
CA GLU A 52 20.05 14.25 -2.57
C GLU A 52 19.88 15.44 -1.63
N CYS A 53 18.67 15.65 -1.08
CA CYS A 53 18.42 16.71 -0.12
C CYS A 53 19.31 16.56 1.11
N VAL A 54 19.44 15.37 1.66
CA VAL A 54 20.29 15.10 2.82
C VAL A 54 21.76 15.34 2.49
N ALA A 55 22.22 14.90 1.32
CA ALA A 55 23.59 15.13 0.85
C ALA A 55 23.93 16.63 0.70
N ASN A 56 22.95 17.45 0.34
CA ASN A 56 23.08 18.89 0.22
C ASN A 56 22.89 19.66 1.53
N GLY A 57 22.72 18.96 2.65
CA GLY A 57 22.48 19.56 3.96
C GLY A 57 21.06 20.09 4.18
N GLU A 58 20.12 19.74 3.29
CA GLU A 58 18.72 20.13 3.40
C GLU A 58 17.94 19.12 4.25
N LYS A 59 16.76 19.53 4.72
CA LYS A 59 15.86 18.66 5.47
C LYS A 59 15.12 17.70 4.51
N GLU A 60 14.84 16.47 4.97
CA GLU A 60 14.14 15.45 4.19
C GLU A 60 12.80 15.97 3.62
N TYR A 61 12.05 16.74 4.40
CA TYR A 61 10.74 17.26 4.01
C TYR A 61 10.80 18.30 2.88
N MET A 62 11.99 18.76 2.51
CA MET A 62 12.20 19.67 1.37
C MET A 62 12.19 18.92 0.02
N ALA A 63 12.31 17.59 0.03
CA ALA A 63 12.27 16.80 -1.20
C ALA A 63 10.88 16.86 -1.84
N PRO A 64 10.77 17.01 -3.17
CA PRO A 64 9.46 17.10 -3.86
C PRO A 64 8.55 15.90 -3.64
N MET A 65 9.11 14.70 -3.47
CA MET A 65 8.37 13.46 -3.22
C MET A 65 8.46 12.99 -1.76
N HIS A 66 8.60 13.92 -0.82
CA HIS A 66 8.72 13.58 0.60
C HIS A 66 7.55 12.72 1.11
N ASN A 67 6.32 13.00 0.69
CA ASN A 67 5.16 12.23 1.15
C ASN A 67 5.26 10.75 0.74
N ALA A 68 5.70 10.46 -0.47
CA ALA A 68 5.91 9.09 -0.93
C ALA A 68 7.03 8.40 -0.13
N TYR A 69 8.13 9.09 0.14
CA TYR A 69 9.22 8.60 0.97
C TYR A 69 8.74 8.31 2.41
N ARG A 70 8.03 9.26 3.02
CA ARG A 70 7.49 9.10 4.38
C ARG A 70 6.57 7.88 4.45
N ASP A 71 5.65 7.74 3.51
CA ASP A 71 4.70 6.63 3.50
C ASP A 71 5.42 5.28 3.32
N ALA A 72 6.53 5.27 2.59
CA ALA A 72 7.33 4.06 2.39
C ALA A 72 8.21 3.71 3.61
N THR A 73 8.62 4.69 4.41
CA THR A 73 9.60 4.49 5.49
C THR A 73 9.00 4.50 6.90
N GLU A 74 7.82 5.07 7.09
CA GLU A 74 7.16 5.11 8.41
C GLU A 74 6.79 3.70 8.89
N PRO A 75 7.18 3.32 10.13
CA PRO A 75 6.98 1.94 10.62
C PRO A 75 5.53 1.46 10.60
N HIS A 76 4.58 2.34 10.88
CA HIS A 76 3.17 1.95 10.94
C HIS A 76 2.53 1.73 9.55
N PHE A 77 3.12 2.25 8.47
CA PHE A 77 2.66 1.95 7.12
C PHE A 77 3.28 0.67 6.57
N ASN A 78 4.48 0.31 7.02
CA ASN A 78 5.21 -0.89 6.59
C ASN A 78 5.35 -0.99 5.06
N LEU A 79 5.74 0.10 4.42
CA LEU A 79 5.84 0.19 2.95
C LEU A 79 7.28 0.22 2.43
N THR A 80 8.24 -0.23 3.25
CA THR A 80 9.67 -0.18 2.91
C THR A 80 10.07 -1.10 1.75
N HIS A 81 9.16 -1.91 1.27
CA HIS A 81 9.34 -2.85 0.17
C HIS A 81 8.90 -2.33 -1.20
N LYS A 82 8.27 -1.15 -1.25
CA LYS A 82 7.59 -0.65 -2.46
C LYS A 82 8.50 -0.41 -3.67
N GLN A 83 9.79 -0.11 -3.44
CA GLN A 83 10.76 0.14 -4.50
C GLN A 83 11.36 -1.14 -5.09
N PHE A 84 10.99 -2.31 -4.62
CA PHE A 84 11.56 -3.57 -5.10
C PHE A 84 10.55 -4.34 -5.98
N ALA A 85 10.96 -4.68 -7.21
CA ALA A 85 10.12 -5.45 -8.12
C ALA A 85 9.74 -6.83 -7.56
N SER A 86 10.61 -7.44 -6.75
CA SER A 86 10.37 -8.73 -6.10
C SER A 86 9.24 -8.70 -5.07
N SER A 87 8.79 -7.52 -4.67
CA SER A 87 7.69 -7.35 -3.71
C SER A 87 6.30 -7.52 -4.35
N TYR A 88 6.25 -7.72 -5.65
CA TYR A 88 5.00 -7.79 -6.41
C TYR A 88 4.90 -9.09 -7.19
N THR A 89 3.68 -9.62 -7.30
CA THR A 89 3.35 -10.79 -8.12
C THR A 89 2.18 -10.46 -9.03
N ILE A 90 2.22 -10.98 -10.26
CA ILE A 90 1.11 -10.84 -11.22
C ILE A 90 0.24 -12.08 -11.11
N VAL A 91 -1.05 -11.89 -10.90
CA VAL A 91 -2.04 -12.97 -10.73
C VAL A 91 -3.22 -12.72 -11.67
N ALA A 92 -3.72 -13.77 -12.31
CA ALA A 92 -4.95 -13.68 -13.08
C ALA A 92 -6.12 -13.37 -12.14
N VAL A 93 -7.06 -12.53 -12.60
CA VAL A 93 -8.21 -12.11 -11.76
C VAL A 93 -8.98 -13.31 -11.21
N GLU A 94 -9.21 -14.33 -12.05
CA GLU A 94 -9.94 -15.54 -11.66
C GLU A 94 -9.21 -16.41 -10.63
N ASP A 95 -7.90 -16.25 -10.49
CA ASP A 95 -7.10 -17.01 -9.53
C ASP A 95 -6.87 -16.27 -8.21
N TYR A 96 -7.27 -15.00 -8.15
CA TYR A 96 -7.05 -14.19 -6.95
C TYR A 96 -8.10 -14.47 -5.88
N VAL A 97 -7.64 -14.76 -4.66
CA VAL A 97 -8.50 -14.91 -3.48
C VAL A 97 -8.13 -13.80 -2.50
N GLU A 98 -9.08 -12.90 -2.25
CA GLU A 98 -8.86 -11.79 -1.33
C GLU A 98 -8.67 -12.30 0.11
N PRO A 99 -7.54 -11.97 0.77
CA PRO A 99 -7.39 -12.27 2.19
C PRO A 99 -8.40 -11.50 3.04
N MET A 100 -8.88 -12.15 4.10
CA MET A 100 -9.77 -11.54 5.08
C MET A 100 -8.96 -11.12 6.31
N ILE A 101 -9.24 -9.94 6.83
CA ILE A 101 -8.60 -9.41 8.04
C ILE A 101 -9.64 -9.43 9.15
N THR A 102 -9.27 -10.03 10.29
CA THR A 102 -10.12 -10.01 11.51
C THR A 102 -9.39 -9.25 12.60
N LYS A 103 -10.03 -8.23 13.13
CA LYS A 103 -9.51 -7.45 14.27
C LYS A 103 -10.61 -7.13 15.26
N THR A 104 -10.22 -7.03 16.55
CA THR A 104 -11.09 -6.60 17.63
C THR A 104 -10.72 -5.19 18.06
N GLY A 105 -11.71 -4.33 18.21
CA GLY A 105 -11.53 -2.96 18.64
C GLY A 105 -12.77 -2.42 19.32
N ILE A 106 -12.77 -1.15 19.68
CA ILE A 106 -13.94 -0.50 20.32
C ILE A 106 -14.67 0.33 19.27
N CYS A 107 -15.97 0.10 19.12
CA CYS A 107 -16.83 0.90 18.26
C CYS A 107 -16.94 2.33 18.82
N PRO A 108 -16.56 3.37 18.06
CA PRO A 108 -16.62 4.76 18.55
C PRO A 108 -18.04 5.22 18.88
N GLY A 109 -19.06 4.68 18.20
CA GLY A 109 -20.45 5.09 18.40
C GLY A 109 -21.11 4.49 19.64
N THR A 110 -20.72 3.28 20.05
CA THR A 110 -21.37 2.55 21.15
C THR A 110 -20.46 2.29 22.36
N GLY A 111 -19.15 2.46 22.19
CA GLY A 111 -18.15 2.12 23.21
C GLY A 111 -18.01 0.63 23.49
N LYS A 112 -18.67 -0.23 22.71
CA LYS A 112 -18.61 -1.68 22.87
C LYS A 112 -17.45 -2.29 22.11
N LYS A 113 -16.88 -3.35 22.69
CA LYS A 113 -15.87 -4.17 22.03
C LYS A 113 -16.53 -4.98 20.93
N ILE A 114 -16.02 -4.86 19.71
CA ILE A 114 -16.52 -5.58 18.53
C ILE A 114 -15.39 -6.28 17.79
N THR A 115 -15.73 -7.37 17.12
CA THR A 115 -14.81 -8.07 16.22
C THR A 115 -15.31 -7.89 14.80
N VAL A 116 -14.43 -7.40 13.91
CA VAL A 116 -14.76 -7.13 12.52
C VAL A 116 -13.88 -7.99 11.63
N THR A 117 -14.51 -8.64 10.63
CA THR A 117 -13.80 -9.37 9.57
C THR A 117 -14.15 -8.75 8.23
N GLU A 118 -13.13 -8.31 7.51
CA GLU A 118 -13.28 -7.60 6.23
C GLU A 118 -12.21 -8.02 5.24
N GLY A 119 -12.50 -7.83 3.93
CA GLY A 119 -11.52 -8.01 2.88
C GLY A 119 -10.39 -6.99 2.98
N ILE A 120 -9.16 -7.42 2.69
CA ILE A 120 -7.96 -6.59 2.84
C ILE A 120 -7.95 -5.38 1.90
N ASN A 121 -8.62 -5.48 0.74
CA ASN A 121 -8.57 -4.41 -0.26
C ASN A 121 -9.46 -3.21 0.07
N MET A 122 -10.51 -3.39 0.84
CA MET A 122 -11.47 -2.34 1.18
C MET A 122 -11.98 -2.47 2.61
N PRO A 123 -11.14 -2.20 3.63
CA PRO A 123 -11.57 -2.27 5.03
C PRO A 123 -12.41 -1.05 5.40
N HIS A 124 -13.72 -1.22 5.58
CA HIS A 124 -14.63 -0.14 5.96
C HIS A 124 -14.64 0.15 7.45
N TYR A 125 -14.88 -0.88 8.25
CA TYR A 125 -15.01 -0.71 9.70
C TYR A 125 -13.68 -0.71 10.42
N LEU A 126 -12.68 -1.46 9.90
CA LEU A 126 -11.36 -1.50 10.53
C LEU A 126 -10.73 -0.11 10.62
N SER A 127 -10.93 0.74 9.62
CA SER A 127 -10.41 2.10 9.60
C SER A 127 -11.17 3.05 10.55
N THR A 128 -12.38 2.69 10.99
CA THR A 128 -13.20 3.50 11.89
C THR A 128 -13.02 3.14 13.35
N LEU A 129 -12.39 2.00 13.67
CA LEU A 129 -12.13 1.60 15.04
C LEU A 129 -10.98 2.40 15.64
N SER A 130 -11.06 2.64 16.95
CA SER A 130 -9.99 3.32 17.66
C SER A 130 -8.71 2.45 17.69
N GLU A 131 -7.60 2.98 17.21
CA GLU A 131 -6.30 2.30 17.22
C GLU A 131 -5.85 1.91 18.62
N SER A 132 -6.22 2.69 19.64
CA SER A 132 -5.87 2.42 21.04
C SER A 132 -6.40 1.10 21.56
N TYR A 133 -7.40 0.53 20.89
CA TYR A 133 -8.11 -0.66 21.33
C TYR A 133 -7.93 -1.86 20.41
N TRP A 134 -7.09 -1.75 19.41
CA TRP A 134 -6.79 -2.88 18.53
C TRP A 134 -6.08 -3.97 19.32
N SER A 135 -6.59 -5.20 19.23
CA SER A 135 -5.86 -6.34 19.76
C SER A 135 -4.67 -6.68 18.89
N ALA A 136 -3.62 -7.07 19.55
CA ALA A 136 -2.42 -7.55 18.89
C ALA A 136 -2.70 -8.88 18.15
#